data_9ee7bd92cb7ba80afe741f97a8001ed7
#
_entry.id   9ee7bd92cb7ba80afe741f97a8001ed7
#
_cell.length_a   1.000
_cell.length_b   1.000
_cell.length_c   1.000
_cell.angle_alpha   90.00
_cell.angle_beta   90.00
_cell.angle_gamma   90.00
#
_symmetry.space_group_name_H-M   'P 1'
#
loop_
_entity.id
_entity.type
_entity.pdbx_description
1 polymer ?
#
loop_
_entity_poly.entity_id
_entity_poly.type
_entity_poly.pdbx_seq_one_letter_code
_entity_poly.pdbx_strand_id
1 'polypeptide(L)'
;MKRTKKDIYKAYGIEFKGNKLYCDPLNMWINPLLTIGTNTKIGNAATWSIYHGNEMLNISDFGPKTAAIMAAANITEIKGSCPCHCDGCYCDSGRYCFDNVKAGNMLKLILARLYTDWTRRAISAQIEADDIMQIRIHAAGDFFSHEYVGMWYDIVSKFGKVIFWTYTKYEYALDKFETCLNFFITPSITPAGFNFGTCAELLYKYNKLTKLGYKVHICACGTTMQNHCADCKHGCKAVGIECDFVLFIKHSSRTYKAGKNDPIEFAAVCDIIAQQNN
;
A
#
# COMPACT_ATOMS: atom_id res chain seq x y z
N MET A 1 -27.47 22.73 -3.53
CA MET A 1 -26.67 22.71 -4.79
C MET A 1 -25.45 21.83 -4.55
N LYS A 2 -25.19 20.81 -5.38
CA LYS A 2 -24.02 19.93 -5.22
C LYS A 2 -22.77 20.72 -5.59
N ARG A 3 -21.76 20.76 -4.70
CA ARG A 3 -20.48 21.43 -4.96
C ARG A 3 -19.76 20.77 -6.15
N THR A 4 -19.13 21.58 -7.00
CA THR A 4 -18.29 21.06 -8.08
C THR A 4 -16.95 20.56 -7.51
N LYS A 5 -16.21 19.72 -8.27
CA LYS A 5 -14.85 19.31 -7.87
C LYS A 5 -13.95 20.53 -7.61
N LYS A 6 -14.04 21.56 -8.46
CA LYS A 6 -13.29 22.80 -8.32
C LYS A 6 -13.59 23.49 -6.99
N ASP A 7 -14.86 23.56 -6.59
CA ASP A 7 -15.26 24.21 -5.33
C ASP A 7 -14.75 23.41 -4.12
N ILE A 8 -14.76 22.07 -4.22
CA ILE A 8 -14.24 21.21 -3.17
C ILE A 8 -12.73 21.45 -3.01
N TYR A 9 -11.93 21.32 -4.07
CA TYR A 9 -10.48 21.56 -3.99
C TYR A 9 -10.16 22.97 -3.47
N LYS A 10 -10.89 23.98 -3.93
CA LYS A 10 -10.74 25.36 -3.46
C LYS A 10 -10.99 25.51 -1.95
N ALA A 11 -11.97 24.78 -1.41
CA ALA A 11 -12.24 24.78 0.04
C ALA A 11 -11.09 24.21 0.87
N TYR A 12 -10.22 23.38 0.27
CA TYR A 12 -8.99 22.89 0.89
C TYR A 12 -7.74 23.73 0.56
N GLY A 13 -7.92 24.88 -0.13
CA GLY A 13 -6.83 25.73 -0.55
C GLY A 13 -5.98 25.13 -1.67
N ILE A 14 -6.56 24.27 -2.50
CA ILE A 14 -5.89 23.64 -3.65
C ILE A 14 -6.47 24.16 -4.95
N GLU A 15 -5.63 24.63 -5.85
CA GLU A 15 -6.06 25.00 -7.19
C GLU A 15 -6.26 23.75 -8.05
N PHE A 16 -7.44 23.66 -8.71
CA PHE A 16 -7.81 22.54 -9.58
C PHE A 16 -8.23 23.04 -10.96
N LYS A 17 -7.57 22.53 -12.01
CA LYS A 17 -7.85 22.89 -13.40
C LYS A 17 -7.78 21.67 -14.31
N GLY A 18 -8.85 21.43 -15.06
CA GLY A 18 -8.97 20.20 -15.85
C GLY A 18 -9.02 18.98 -14.92
N ASN A 19 -8.04 18.11 -15.02
CA ASN A 19 -7.87 16.94 -14.14
C ASN A 19 -6.56 17.00 -13.35
N LYS A 20 -6.04 18.19 -13.08
CA LYS A 20 -4.76 18.40 -12.38
C LYS A 20 -4.91 19.28 -11.17
N LEU A 21 -4.02 19.09 -10.21
CA LEU A 21 -3.83 19.91 -9.00
C LEU A 21 -2.60 20.79 -9.19
N TYR A 22 -2.68 22.05 -8.79
CA TYR A 22 -1.48 22.86 -8.66
C TYR A 22 -0.82 22.56 -7.32
N CYS A 23 0.41 22.08 -7.38
CA CYS A 23 1.22 21.80 -6.21
C CYS A 23 2.09 23.02 -5.89
N ASP A 24 1.59 23.91 -5.02
CA ASP A 24 2.30 25.12 -4.63
C ASP A 24 3.73 24.84 -4.14
N PRO A 25 3.97 23.80 -3.30
CA PRO A 25 5.31 23.52 -2.81
C PRO A 25 6.34 23.19 -3.90
N LEU A 26 5.89 22.62 -5.01
CA LEU A 26 6.75 22.24 -6.13
C LEU A 26 6.59 23.15 -7.36
N ASN A 27 5.71 24.17 -7.25
CA ASN A 27 5.40 25.11 -8.33
C ASN A 27 5.05 24.41 -9.67
N MET A 28 4.22 23.36 -9.61
CA MET A 28 3.91 22.56 -10.79
C MET A 28 2.51 21.93 -10.77
N TRP A 29 1.96 21.67 -11.96
CA TRP A 29 0.71 20.93 -12.11
C TRP A 29 0.97 19.41 -12.03
N ILE A 30 0.27 18.75 -11.14
CA ILE A 30 0.37 17.30 -10.92
C ILE A 30 -0.97 16.59 -11.11
N ASN A 31 -0.94 15.29 -11.31
CA ASN A 31 -2.14 14.47 -11.27
C ASN A 31 -2.68 14.34 -9.82
N PRO A 32 -3.96 14.05 -9.62
CA PRO A 32 -4.50 13.67 -8.32
C PRO A 32 -3.67 12.59 -7.64
N LEU A 33 -3.57 12.66 -6.32
CA LEU A 33 -2.63 11.86 -5.55
C LEU A 33 -3.08 10.40 -5.37
N LEU A 34 -4.39 10.18 -5.16
CA LEU A 34 -4.95 8.84 -5.11
C LEU A 34 -5.19 8.34 -6.53
N THR A 35 -4.72 7.14 -6.81
CA THR A 35 -4.96 6.48 -8.09
C THR A 35 -6.30 5.75 -8.01
N ILE A 36 -7.26 6.21 -8.79
CA ILE A 36 -8.57 5.56 -8.96
C ILE A 36 -8.50 4.78 -10.26
N GLY A 37 -8.70 3.48 -10.20
CA GLY A 37 -8.65 2.67 -11.41
C GLY A 37 -9.10 1.24 -11.17
N THR A 38 -9.41 0.56 -12.27
CA THR A 38 -9.72 -0.86 -12.29
C THR A 38 -8.45 -1.68 -12.09
N ASN A 39 -7.96 -1.74 -10.85
CA ASN A 39 -7.00 -2.77 -10.51
C ASN A 39 -7.79 -4.04 -10.24
N THR A 40 -7.66 -5.03 -11.13
CA THR A 40 -8.36 -6.32 -11.02
C THR A 40 -8.17 -6.99 -9.66
N LYS A 41 -7.05 -6.72 -8.97
CA LYS A 41 -6.77 -7.29 -7.64
C LYS A 41 -7.52 -6.62 -6.50
N ILE A 42 -7.78 -5.31 -6.57
CA ILE A 42 -8.37 -4.53 -5.47
C ILE A 42 -9.73 -3.91 -5.81
N GLY A 43 -10.26 -4.18 -7.00
CA GLY A 43 -11.54 -3.63 -7.46
C GLY A 43 -11.48 -2.10 -7.64
N ASN A 44 -12.58 -1.43 -7.29
CA ASN A 44 -12.74 0.03 -7.47
C ASN A 44 -12.12 0.87 -6.33
N ALA A 45 -11.33 0.28 -5.44
CA ALA A 45 -10.71 1.04 -4.38
C ALA A 45 -9.63 2.00 -4.92
N ALA A 46 -9.59 3.19 -4.36
CA ALA A 46 -8.48 4.10 -4.59
C ALA A 46 -7.19 3.59 -3.94
N THR A 47 -6.04 3.94 -4.48
CA THR A 47 -4.75 3.53 -3.95
C THR A 47 -3.83 4.71 -3.72
N TRP A 48 -3.10 4.64 -2.62
CA TRP A 48 -1.94 5.45 -2.34
C TRP A 48 -0.69 4.58 -2.39
N SER A 49 0.33 5.03 -3.11
CA SER A 49 1.64 4.39 -3.19
C SER A 49 2.71 5.46 -3.11
N ILE A 50 3.76 5.18 -2.36
CA ILE A 50 4.96 6.02 -2.27
C ILE A 50 6.18 5.20 -2.63
N TYR A 51 7.32 5.86 -2.90
CA TYR A 51 8.53 5.14 -3.25
C TYR A 51 9.01 4.30 -2.07
N HIS A 52 9.31 3.05 -2.33
CA HIS A 52 9.72 2.04 -1.35
C HIS A 52 11.24 2.09 -1.06
N GLY A 53 11.75 1.12 -0.28
CA GLY A 53 13.15 1.05 0.13
C GLY A 53 13.39 1.72 1.49
N ASN A 54 14.48 1.37 2.14
CA ASN A 54 14.91 1.95 3.42
C ASN A 54 16.26 2.67 3.35
N GLU A 55 16.91 2.66 2.17
CA GLU A 55 18.18 3.32 1.88
C GLU A 55 17.99 4.80 1.51
N MET A 56 19.10 5.53 1.48
CA MET A 56 19.19 6.83 0.83
C MET A 56 19.19 6.64 -0.67
N LEU A 57 18.31 7.35 -1.35
CA LEU A 57 18.08 7.30 -2.79
C LEU A 57 18.65 8.57 -3.41
N ASN A 58 19.60 8.42 -4.31
CA ASN A 58 20.23 9.56 -4.98
C ASN A 58 19.55 9.85 -6.32
N ILE A 59 19.50 11.11 -6.72
CA ILE A 59 18.91 11.54 -7.99
C ILE A 59 19.56 10.84 -9.20
N SER A 60 20.85 10.51 -9.10
CA SER A 60 21.61 9.78 -10.14
C SER A 60 21.16 8.34 -10.36
N ASP A 61 20.44 7.75 -9.40
CA ASP A 61 19.99 6.35 -9.46
C ASP A 61 18.71 6.19 -10.28
N PHE A 62 18.15 7.31 -10.74
CA PHE A 62 16.83 7.32 -11.38
C PHE A 62 16.87 7.75 -12.84
N GLY A 63 15.85 7.28 -13.58
CA GLY A 63 15.56 7.76 -14.90
C GLY A 63 15.10 9.23 -14.92
N PRO A 64 15.03 9.85 -16.10
CA PRO A 64 14.88 11.31 -16.25
C PRO A 64 13.60 11.86 -15.64
N LYS A 65 12.50 11.09 -15.63
CA LYS A 65 11.22 11.56 -15.04
C LYS A 65 11.30 11.63 -13.53
N THR A 66 11.88 10.62 -12.88
CA THR A 66 12.05 10.60 -11.43
C THR A 66 13.05 11.65 -10.98
N ALA A 67 14.18 11.78 -11.70
CA ALA A 67 15.18 12.81 -11.44
C ALA A 67 14.59 14.23 -11.57
N ALA A 68 13.73 14.47 -12.57
CA ALA A 68 13.06 15.76 -12.73
C ALA A 68 12.14 16.12 -11.55
N ILE A 69 11.46 15.14 -10.94
CA ILE A 69 10.63 15.35 -9.74
C ILE A 69 11.51 15.73 -8.54
N MET A 70 12.63 15.05 -8.33
CA MET A 70 13.57 15.36 -7.25
C MET A 70 14.18 16.76 -7.43
N ALA A 71 14.57 17.10 -8.66
CA ALA A 71 15.09 18.43 -8.99
C ALA A 71 14.03 19.55 -8.76
N ALA A 72 12.76 19.31 -9.10
CA ALA A 72 11.67 20.25 -8.83
C ALA A 72 11.47 20.51 -7.33
N ALA A 73 11.77 19.53 -6.49
CA ALA A 73 11.78 19.65 -5.04
C ALA A 73 13.10 20.24 -4.48
N ASN A 74 14.06 20.55 -5.34
CA ASN A 74 15.40 21.02 -4.96
C ASN A 74 16.13 20.04 -4.02
N ILE A 75 16.03 18.74 -4.27
CA ILE A 75 16.70 17.69 -3.51
C ILE A 75 17.52 16.81 -4.43
N THR A 76 18.68 16.35 -3.94
CA THR A 76 19.56 15.40 -4.63
C THR A 76 19.47 13.99 -4.05
N GLU A 77 18.95 13.87 -2.83
CA GLU A 77 18.79 12.59 -2.15
C GLU A 77 17.54 12.60 -1.26
N ILE A 78 16.95 11.43 -1.02
CA ILE A 78 15.83 11.24 -0.12
C ILE A 78 15.84 9.82 0.43
N LYS A 79 15.52 9.65 1.71
CA LYS A 79 15.36 8.32 2.30
C LYS A 79 14.07 7.66 1.80
N GLY A 80 14.13 6.39 1.42
CA GLY A 80 12.97 5.59 1.08
C GLY A 80 11.97 5.45 2.22
N SER A 81 10.79 4.91 1.96
CA SER A 81 9.69 4.91 2.93
C SER A 81 9.61 3.67 3.82
N CYS A 82 10.31 2.59 3.49
CA CYS A 82 10.19 1.36 4.28
C CYS A 82 11.02 1.45 5.56
N PRO A 83 10.53 0.96 6.70
CA PRO A 83 11.27 0.95 7.96
C PRO A 83 12.44 -0.05 7.96
N CYS A 84 12.39 -1.06 7.10
CA CYS A 84 13.44 -2.07 6.97
C CYS A 84 13.59 -2.54 5.52
N HIS A 85 14.74 -3.16 5.22
CA HIS A 85 14.96 -3.84 3.96
C HIS A 85 14.07 -5.09 3.85
N CYS A 86 13.63 -5.40 2.63
CA CYS A 86 12.85 -6.60 2.32
C CYS A 86 13.54 -7.36 1.20
N ASP A 87 14.12 -8.51 1.51
CA ASP A 87 14.64 -9.39 0.47
C ASP A 87 13.51 -9.79 -0.48
N GLY A 88 13.75 -9.56 -1.78
CA GLY A 88 12.78 -9.87 -2.83
C GLY A 88 11.49 -9.04 -2.75
N CYS A 89 11.59 -7.77 -2.45
CA CYS A 89 10.46 -6.84 -2.48
C CYS A 89 9.74 -6.88 -3.83
N TYR A 90 8.42 -7.03 -3.81
CA TYR A 90 7.64 -7.05 -5.06
C TYR A 90 7.68 -5.70 -5.81
N CYS A 91 8.02 -4.62 -5.12
CA CYS A 91 8.19 -3.31 -5.73
C CYS A 91 9.48 -3.19 -6.56
N ASP A 92 10.40 -4.15 -6.46
CA ASP A 92 11.61 -4.23 -7.30
C ASP A 92 11.34 -4.91 -8.64
N SER A 93 10.09 -5.20 -8.96
CA SER A 93 9.71 -5.93 -10.17
C SER A 93 8.45 -5.37 -10.84
N GLY A 94 8.19 -5.83 -12.06
CA GLY A 94 6.97 -5.54 -12.78
C GLY A 94 6.78 -4.05 -13.07
N ARG A 95 5.59 -3.53 -12.84
CA ARG A 95 5.24 -2.13 -13.14
C ARG A 95 6.00 -1.10 -12.31
N TYR A 96 6.47 -1.48 -11.14
CA TYR A 96 7.19 -0.56 -10.25
C TYR A 96 8.59 -0.20 -10.77
N CYS A 97 9.13 -0.98 -11.72
CA CYS A 97 10.41 -0.68 -12.37
C CYS A 97 10.32 0.41 -13.44
N PHE A 98 9.12 0.74 -13.92
CA PHE A 98 8.96 1.78 -14.94
C PHE A 98 9.20 3.18 -14.38
N ASP A 99 10.01 4.00 -15.07
CA ASP A 99 10.38 5.34 -14.60
C ASP A 99 9.16 6.25 -14.34
N ASN A 100 8.11 6.16 -15.13
CA ASN A 100 6.89 6.92 -14.88
C ASN A 100 6.16 6.50 -13.59
N VAL A 101 6.22 5.23 -13.19
CA VAL A 101 5.66 4.74 -11.93
C VAL A 101 6.55 5.15 -10.76
N LYS A 102 7.87 5.02 -10.92
CA LYS A 102 8.87 5.51 -9.96
C LYS A 102 8.71 7.00 -9.72
N ALA A 103 8.57 7.80 -10.78
CA ALA A 103 8.35 9.25 -10.69
C ALA A 103 7.08 9.60 -9.91
N GLY A 104 5.95 8.92 -10.18
CA GLY A 104 4.71 9.14 -9.45
C GLY A 104 4.81 8.76 -7.97
N ASN A 105 5.48 7.67 -7.64
CA ASN A 105 5.70 7.24 -6.27
C ASN A 105 6.71 8.14 -5.54
N MET A 106 7.76 8.60 -6.24
CA MET A 106 8.74 9.54 -5.71
C MET A 106 8.10 10.90 -5.40
N LEU A 107 7.28 11.43 -6.31
CA LEU A 107 6.52 12.64 -6.05
C LEU A 107 5.74 12.54 -4.74
N LYS A 108 5.00 11.46 -4.56
CA LYS A 108 4.20 11.25 -3.36
C LYS A 108 5.05 11.07 -2.10
N LEU A 109 6.22 10.43 -2.19
CA LEU A 109 7.17 10.33 -1.08
C LEU A 109 7.69 11.71 -0.69
N ILE A 110 8.11 12.51 -1.65
CA ILE A 110 8.58 13.89 -1.44
C ILE A 110 7.49 14.72 -0.76
N LEU A 111 6.28 14.68 -1.29
CA LEU A 111 5.14 15.41 -0.73
C LEU A 111 4.81 14.96 0.69
N ALA A 112 4.84 13.65 0.95
CA ALA A 112 4.57 13.10 2.27
C ALA A 112 5.66 13.44 3.30
N ARG A 113 6.94 13.55 2.88
CA ARG A 113 8.05 13.86 3.79
C ARG A 113 8.25 15.35 4.04
N LEU A 114 8.13 16.16 3.00
CA LEU A 114 8.52 17.57 3.05
C LEU A 114 7.32 18.52 3.14
N TYR A 115 6.13 18.06 2.72
CA TYR A 115 4.95 18.90 2.59
C TYR A 115 3.68 18.18 3.10
N THR A 116 3.80 17.61 4.30
CA THR A 116 2.78 16.74 4.92
C THR A 116 1.40 17.40 5.00
N ASP A 117 1.32 18.66 5.40
CA ASP A 117 0.03 19.37 5.48
C ASP A 117 -0.62 19.58 4.10
N TRP A 118 0.17 19.98 3.10
CA TRP A 118 -0.34 20.09 1.74
C TRP A 118 -0.86 18.75 1.22
N THR A 119 -0.10 17.66 1.48
CA THR A 119 -0.47 16.30 1.11
C THR A 119 -1.78 15.88 1.77
N ARG A 120 -1.94 16.13 3.06
CA ARG A 120 -3.16 15.86 3.82
C ARG A 120 -4.36 16.59 3.22
N ARG A 121 -4.23 17.88 2.91
CA ARG A 121 -5.30 18.67 2.29
C ARG A 121 -5.67 18.16 0.90
N ALA A 122 -4.69 17.85 0.07
CA ALA A 122 -4.89 17.35 -1.29
C ALA A 122 -5.57 15.97 -1.33
N ILE A 123 -5.16 15.02 -0.47
CA ILE A 123 -5.81 13.72 -0.33
C ILE A 123 -7.24 13.89 0.18
N SER A 124 -7.46 14.72 1.21
CA SER A 124 -8.79 14.97 1.75
C SER A 124 -9.73 15.58 0.72
N ALA A 125 -9.25 16.55 -0.06
CA ALA A 125 -10.02 17.15 -1.15
C ALA A 125 -10.39 16.10 -2.21
N GLN A 126 -9.47 15.22 -2.55
CA GLN A 126 -9.73 14.18 -3.54
C GLN A 126 -10.75 13.15 -3.05
N ILE A 127 -10.66 12.71 -1.79
CA ILE A 127 -11.66 11.79 -1.19
C ILE A 127 -13.06 12.36 -1.33
N GLU A 128 -13.24 13.65 -1.01
CA GLU A 128 -14.54 14.33 -1.09
C GLU A 128 -14.97 14.60 -2.54
N ALA A 129 -14.04 15.04 -3.40
CA ALA A 129 -14.35 15.40 -4.79
C ALA A 129 -14.69 14.21 -5.68
N ASP A 130 -14.11 13.05 -5.41
CA ASP A 130 -14.28 11.82 -6.18
C ASP A 130 -15.21 10.81 -5.49
N ASP A 131 -15.80 11.19 -4.34
CA ASP A 131 -16.72 10.34 -3.55
C ASP A 131 -16.09 8.95 -3.23
N ILE A 132 -14.83 8.97 -2.79
CA ILE A 132 -14.05 7.75 -2.57
C ILE A 132 -14.52 7.07 -1.28
N MET A 133 -14.93 5.83 -1.38
CA MET A 133 -15.43 5.04 -0.25
C MET A 133 -14.42 4.00 0.28
N GLN A 134 -13.39 3.69 -0.49
CA GLN A 134 -12.39 2.69 -0.09
C GLN A 134 -11.00 3.12 -0.55
N ILE A 135 -10.01 3.02 0.35
CA ILE A 135 -8.62 3.39 0.07
C ILE A 135 -7.68 2.32 0.59
N ARG A 136 -6.84 1.77 -0.30
CA ARG A 136 -5.66 1.02 0.08
C ARG A 136 -4.49 1.97 0.24
N ILE A 137 -4.04 2.14 1.47
CA ILE A 137 -2.81 2.87 1.77
C ILE A 137 -1.63 1.93 1.56
N HIS A 138 -0.55 2.42 0.97
CA HIS A 138 0.68 1.69 0.68
C HIS A 138 0.48 0.44 -0.21
N ALA A 139 -0.04 0.65 -1.44
CA ALA A 139 0.12 -0.38 -2.46
C ALA A 139 1.61 -0.58 -2.82
N ALA A 140 2.47 0.43 -2.55
CA ALA A 140 3.92 0.38 -2.48
C ALA A 140 4.40 1.35 -1.39
N GLY A 141 5.54 1.06 -0.77
CA GLY A 141 6.06 1.80 0.38
C GLY A 141 5.42 1.40 1.71
N ASP A 142 5.71 2.17 2.77
CA ASP A 142 5.21 1.93 4.12
C ASP A 142 5.15 3.24 4.92
N PHE A 143 4.65 3.22 6.15
CA PHE A 143 4.82 4.30 7.09
C PHE A 143 6.30 4.46 7.47
N PHE A 144 6.74 5.70 7.64
CA PHE A 144 8.15 6.02 7.85
C PHE A 144 8.42 7.04 8.95
N SER A 145 7.40 7.68 9.49
CA SER A 145 7.53 8.63 10.61
C SER A 145 6.22 8.79 11.37
N HIS A 146 6.32 9.24 12.62
CA HIS A 146 5.16 9.56 13.46
C HIS A 146 4.29 10.67 12.85
N GLU A 147 4.91 11.69 12.25
CA GLU A 147 4.21 12.79 11.59
C GLU A 147 3.37 12.28 10.41
N TYR A 148 3.95 11.40 9.59
CA TYR A 148 3.25 10.81 8.45
C TYR A 148 2.10 9.87 8.89
N VAL A 149 2.28 9.12 9.98
CA VAL A 149 1.19 8.36 10.61
C VAL A 149 0.11 9.31 11.12
N GLY A 150 0.49 10.42 11.76
CA GLY A 150 -0.42 11.46 12.22
C GLY A 150 -1.26 12.08 11.09
N MET A 151 -0.62 12.36 9.96
CA MET A 151 -1.32 12.84 8.75
C MET A 151 -2.45 11.88 8.32
N TRP A 152 -2.14 10.59 8.27
CA TRP A 152 -3.14 9.58 7.91
C TRP A 152 -4.20 9.40 9.00
N TYR A 153 -3.83 9.51 10.27
CA TYR A 153 -4.78 9.48 11.38
C TYR A 153 -5.82 10.60 11.27
N ASP A 154 -5.40 11.82 10.92
CA ASP A 154 -6.30 12.95 10.69
C ASP A 154 -7.27 12.68 9.53
N ILE A 155 -6.76 12.10 8.43
CA ILE A 155 -7.58 11.74 7.27
C ILE A 155 -8.60 10.64 7.65
N VAL A 156 -8.14 9.55 8.25
CA VAL A 156 -8.99 8.41 8.66
C VAL A 156 -10.08 8.86 9.61
N SER A 157 -9.72 9.65 10.62
CA SER A 157 -10.67 10.18 11.62
C SER A 157 -11.70 11.11 10.99
N LYS A 158 -11.29 11.93 10.02
CA LYS A 158 -12.19 12.85 9.31
C LYS A 158 -13.20 12.12 8.44
N PHE A 159 -12.81 11.04 7.81
CA PHE A 159 -13.62 10.32 6.84
C PHE A 159 -14.14 8.97 7.38
N GLY A 160 -14.87 8.99 8.49
CA GLY A 160 -15.36 7.80 9.19
C GLY A 160 -16.23 6.83 8.38
N LYS A 161 -16.75 7.25 7.22
CA LYS A 161 -17.52 6.39 6.29
C LYS A 161 -16.64 5.73 5.22
N VAL A 162 -15.40 6.18 5.07
CA VAL A 162 -14.44 5.61 4.13
C VAL A 162 -13.72 4.45 4.79
N ILE A 163 -13.60 3.34 4.11
CA ILE A 163 -12.85 2.18 4.57
C ILE A 163 -11.41 2.34 4.11
N PHE A 164 -10.49 2.31 5.07
CA PHE A 164 -9.06 2.32 4.80
C PHE A 164 -8.46 0.97 5.16
N TRP A 165 -7.44 0.54 4.43
CA TRP A 165 -6.64 -0.63 4.81
C TRP A 165 -5.20 -0.51 4.33
N THR A 166 -4.30 -1.16 5.05
CA THR A 166 -2.88 -1.19 4.76
C THR A 166 -2.20 -2.44 5.29
N TYR A 167 -1.00 -2.69 4.78
CA TYR A 167 -0.02 -3.57 5.39
C TYR A 167 1.15 -2.72 5.84
N THR A 168 1.63 -2.93 7.06
CA THR A 168 2.73 -2.13 7.60
C THR A 168 3.69 -2.95 8.45
N LYS A 169 4.96 -2.55 8.44
CA LYS A 169 6.01 -2.98 9.35
C LYS A 169 6.31 -1.93 10.41
N TYR A 170 5.60 -0.82 10.38
CA TYR A 170 5.81 0.31 11.27
C TYR A 170 4.89 0.18 12.49
N GLU A 171 5.45 -0.34 13.59
CA GLU A 171 4.69 -0.70 14.81
C GLU A 171 3.87 0.45 15.36
N TYR A 172 4.42 1.66 15.42
CA TYR A 172 3.69 2.84 15.90
C TYR A 172 2.35 3.08 15.19
N ALA A 173 2.23 2.68 13.92
CA ALA A 173 0.96 2.80 13.21
C ALA A 173 -0.11 1.86 13.78
N LEU A 174 0.26 0.67 14.25
CA LEU A 174 -0.67 -0.28 14.86
C LEU A 174 -1.32 0.35 16.10
N ASP A 175 -0.51 0.89 17.00
CA ASP A 175 -0.99 1.52 18.25
C ASP A 175 -1.84 2.76 17.95
N LYS A 176 -1.36 3.60 17.02
CA LYS A 176 -2.03 4.88 16.71
C LYS A 176 -3.43 4.73 16.13
N PHE A 177 -3.67 3.68 15.35
CA PHE A 177 -4.96 3.44 14.70
C PHE A 177 -5.84 2.41 15.41
N GLU A 178 -5.44 1.90 16.56
CA GLU A 178 -6.16 0.86 17.32
C GLU A 178 -7.65 1.18 17.52
N THR A 179 -7.97 2.46 17.73
CA THR A 179 -9.35 2.92 17.98
C THR A 179 -10.12 3.31 16.72
N CYS A 180 -9.50 3.24 15.53
CA CYS A 180 -10.13 3.65 14.28
C CYS A 180 -10.92 2.50 13.65
N LEU A 181 -12.24 2.48 13.84
CA LEU A 181 -13.12 1.40 13.36
C LEU A 181 -13.22 1.26 11.84
N ASN A 182 -12.80 2.28 11.10
CA ASN A 182 -12.80 2.32 9.64
C ASN A 182 -11.41 2.11 9.02
N PHE A 183 -10.41 1.70 9.82
CA PHE A 183 -9.06 1.44 9.34
C PHE A 183 -8.59 0.05 9.73
N PHE A 184 -8.36 -0.79 8.74
CA PHE A 184 -7.89 -2.16 8.89
C PHE A 184 -6.39 -2.24 8.61
N ILE A 185 -5.60 -2.45 9.66
CA ILE A 185 -4.15 -2.57 9.57
C ILE A 185 -3.74 -4.03 9.74
N THR A 186 -2.98 -4.52 8.76
CA THR A 186 -2.33 -5.81 8.86
C THR A 186 -0.86 -5.61 9.16
N PRO A 187 -0.36 -6.06 10.32
CA PRO A 187 1.06 -6.05 10.57
C PRO A 187 1.80 -6.96 9.59
N SER A 188 2.74 -6.37 8.82
CA SER A 188 3.69 -7.11 8.01
C SER A 188 4.90 -7.42 8.87
N ILE A 189 4.89 -8.53 9.55
CA ILE A 189 6.01 -8.92 10.42
C ILE A 189 7.22 -9.26 9.56
N THR A 190 8.36 -8.67 9.85
CA THR A 190 9.66 -8.99 9.27
C THR A 190 10.59 -9.55 10.33
N PRO A 191 11.68 -10.16 10.03
CA PRO A 191 12.57 -9.99 8.89
C PRO A 191 12.34 -11.10 7.89
N ALA A 192 12.51 -10.84 6.62
CA ALA A 192 12.21 -11.82 5.58
C ALA A 192 10.74 -12.29 5.70
N GLY A 193 9.88 -11.34 5.91
CA GLY A 193 8.48 -11.40 6.17
C GLY A 193 7.72 -12.47 5.44
N PHE A 194 6.62 -12.24 5.14
CA PHE A 194 5.52 -12.99 4.67
C PHE A 194 5.48 -13.22 3.15
N ASN A 195 6.55 -12.88 2.44
CA ASN A 195 6.80 -13.35 1.08
C ASN A 195 7.68 -14.61 1.17
N PHE A 196 7.07 -15.72 1.54
CA PHE A 196 7.77 -16.98 1.62
C PHE A 196 8.25 -17.40 0.23
N GLY A 197 9.52 -17.74 0.13
CA GLY A 197 10.13 -18.26 -1.09
C GLY A 197 9.62 -19.64 -1.44
N THR A 198 9.19 -20.40 -0.42
CA THR A 198 8.71 -21.79 -0.54
C THR A 198 7.43 -22.01 0.27
N CYS A 199 6.65 -23.02 -0.12
CA CYS A 199 5.48 -23.43 0.65
C CYS A 199 5.87 -24.01 2.01
N ALA A 200 7.02 -24.64 2.13
CA ALA A 200 7.54 -25.19 3.39
C ALA A 200 7.79 -24.08 4.43
N GLU A 201 8.41 -22.95 4.04
CA GLU A 201 8.61 -21.80 4.92
C GLU A 201 7.27 -21.21 5.37
N LEU A 202 6.30 -21.09 4.45
CA LEU A 202 4.97 -20.59 4.77
C LEU A 202 4.27 -21.49 5.77
N LEU A 203 4.27 -22.81 5.54
CA LEU A 203 3.67 -23.80 6.45
C LEU A 203 4.34 -23.79 7.83
N TYR A 204 5.66 -23.72 7.88
CA TYR A 204 6.38 -23.60 9.14
C TYR A 204 5.91 -22.39 9.95
N LYS A 205 5.78 -21.24 9.30
CA LYS A 205 5.33 -20.01 9.96
C LYS A 205 3.86 -20.07 10.36
N TYR A 206 3.00 -20.61 9.48
CA TYR A 206 1.60 -20.84 9.77
C TYR A 206 1.44 -21.69 11.05
N ASN A 207 2.09 -22.85 11.08
CA ASN A 207 2.04 -23.76 12.22
C ASN A 207 2.60 -23.12 13.51
N LYS A 208 3.66 -22.31 13.40
CA LYS A 208 4.21 -21.59 14.55
C LYS A 208 3.25 -20.57 15.12
N LEU A 209 2.60 -19.76 14.28
CA LEU A 209 1.66 -18.73 14.71
C LEU A 209 0.37 -19.34 15.27
N THR A 210 -0.21 -20.33 14.61
CA THR A 210 -1.42 -21.03 15.08
C THR A 210 -1.18 -21.74 16.40
N LYS A 211 0.01 -22.34 16.61
CA LYS A 211 0.40 -22.95 17.88
C LYS A 211 0.52 -21.93 19.01
N LEU A 212 0.80 -20.68 18.72
CA LEU A 212 0.82 -19.57 19.66
C LEU A 212 -0.59 -18.99 19.92
N GLY A 213 -1.64 -19.55 19.30
CA GLY A 213 -3.02 -19.14 19.50
C GLY A 213 -3.53 -18.07 18.55
N TYR A 214 -2.71 -17.63 17.59
CA TYR A 214 -3.14 -16.64 16.60
C TYR A 214 -4.04 -17.22 15.53
N LYS A 215 -5.03 -16.45 15.11
CA LYS A 215 -5.84 -16.74 13.91
C LYS A 215 -5.06 -16.31 12.66
N VAL A 216 -4.61 -17.28 11.88
CA VAL A 216 -3.76 -17.04 10.72
C VAL A 216 -4.50 -17.40 9.45
N HIS A 217 -4.57 -16.49 8.49
CA HIS A 217 -5.11 -16.72 7.17
C HIS A 217 -3.99 -16.83 6.14
N ILE A 218 -4.09 -17.77 5.22
CA ILE A 218 -3.19 -17.86 4.07
C ILE A 218 -3.90 -17.23 2.86
N CYS A 219 -3.27 -16.22 2.26
CA CYS A 219 -3.83 -15.58 1.08
C CYS A 219 -3.81 -16.51 -0.13
N ALA A 220 -4.99 -16.80 -0.68
CA ALA A 220 -5.14 -17.63 -1.87
C ALA A 220 -4.66 -16.95 -3.17
N CYS A 221 -4.41 -15.64 -3.16
CA CYS A 221 -3.93 -14.91 -4.33
C CYS A 221 -2.59 -15.46 -4.80
N GLY A 222 -2.53 -15.85 -6.08
CA GLY A 222 -1.33 -16.48 -6.66
C GLY A 222 -1.32 -18.01 -6.61
N THR A 223 -2.34 -18.62 -6.02
CA THR A 223 -2.64 -20.03 -6.18
C THR A 223 -3.62 -20.25 -7.33
N THR A 224 -3.82 -21.49 -7.72
CA THR A 224 -4.86 -21.86 -8.71
C THR A 224 -6.28 -21.67 -8.19
N MET A 225 -6.44 -21.46 -6.87
CA MET A 225 -7.74 -21.39 -6.20
C MET A 225 -8.40 -20.02 -6.28
N GLN A 226 -7.62 -18.94 -6.45
CA GLN A 226 -8.16 -17.60 -6.56
C GLN A 226 -7.24 -16.66 -7.32
N ASN A 227 -7.78 -16.03 -8.38
CA ASN A 227 -7.02 -15.14 -9.26
C ASN A 227 -7.12 -13.66 -8.88
N HIS A 228 -8.15 -13.25 -8.09
CA HIS A 228 -8.46 -11.85 -7.85
C HIS A 228 -8.81 -11.56 -6.39
N CYS A 229 -8.21 -10.54 -5.81
CA CYS A 229 -8.55 -10.06 -4.45
C CYS A 229 -9.98 -9.50 -4.36
N ALA A 230 -10.57 -9.08 -5.49
CA ALA A 230 -11.94 -8.56 -5.52
C ALA A 230 -12.97 -9.64 -5.13
N ASP A 231 -12.69 -10.90 -5.48
CA ASP A 231 -13.58 -12.04 -5.24
C ASP A 231 -13.28 -12.74 -3.89
N CYS A 232 -12.26 -12.27 -3.17
CA CYS A 232 -11.87 -12.86 -1.89
C CYS A 232 -12.84 -12.45 -0.79
N LYS A 233 -13.55 -13.41 -0.22
CA LYS A 233 -14.50 -13.19 0.89
C LYS A 233 -13.76 -12.85 2.19
N HIS A 234 -12.57 -13.41 2.38
CA HIS A 234 -11.83 -13.38 3.63
C HIS A 234 -10.53 -12.58 3.57
N GLY A 235 -10.11 -12.06 2.46
CA GLY A 235 -8.78 -11.49 2.22
C GLY A 235 -8.32 -10.45 3.23
N CYS A 236 -7.37 -9.68 2.78
CA CYS A 236 -6.76 -8.55 3.53
C CYS A 236 -7.77 -7.58 4.17
N LYS A 237 -9.04 -7.64 3.78
CA LYS A 237 -10.14 -6.86 4.34
C LYS A 237 -10.66 -7.42 5.68
N ALA A 238 -10.34 -8.68 5.99
CA ALA A 238 -10.85 -9.38 7.17
C ALA A 238 -9.85 -9.34 8.35
N VAL A 239 -8.69 -8.75 8.15
CA VAL A 239 -7.70 -8.61 9.22
C VAL A 239 -8.23 -7.69 10.31
N GLY A 240 -8.09 -8.13 11.55
CA GLY A 240 -8.68 -7.46 12.71
C GLY A 240 -10.14 -7.83 12.97
N ILE A 241 -10.84 -8.47 11.99
CA ILE A 241 -12.22 -8.95 12.17
C ILE A 241 -12.22 -10.47 12.31
N GLU A 242 -11.53 -11.18 11.43
CA GLU A 242 -11.57 -12.63 11.33
C GLU A 242 -10.21 -13.31 11.59
N CYS A 243 -9.11 -12.60 11.40
CA CYS A 243 -7.76 -13.13 11.61
C CYS A 243 -6.78 -12.09 12.14
N ASP A 244 -5.73 -12.58 12.83
CA ASP A 244 -4.64 -11.75 13.36
C ASP A 244 -3.54 -11.53 12.31
N PHE A 245 -3.35 -12.50 11.42
CA PHE A 245 -2.29 -12.50 10.41
C PHE A 245 -2.75 -13.02 9.07
N VAL A 246 -2.22 -12.43 7.98
CA VAL A 246 -2.34 -12.98 6.63
C VAL A 246 -0.95 -13.32 6.09
N LEU A 247 -0.76 -14.56 5.70
CA LEU A 247 0.46 -15.05 5.07
C LEU A 247 0.31 -15.07 3.55
N PHE A 248 1.35 -14.66 2.83
CA PHE A 248 1.36 -14.60 1.37
C PHE A 248 2.45 -15.49 0.78
N ILE A 249 2.12 -16.22 -0.28
CA ILE A 249 3.13 -16.82 -1.13
C ILE A 249 3.75 -15.74 -2.02
N LYS A 250 5.07 -15.71 -2.16
CA LYS A 250 5.76 -14.75 -3.01
C LYS A 250 5.28 -14.87 -4.47
N HIS A 251 4.69 -13.80 -4.96
CA HIS A 251 4.28 -13.70 -6.36
C HIS A 251 5.45 -13.19 -7.20
N SER A 252 6.27 -14.05 -7.77
CA SER A 252 7.14 -13.65 -8.85
C SER A 252 6.51 -14.04 -10.18
N SER A 253 6.33 -13.07 -11.06
CA SER A 253 5.63 -13.22 -12.33
C SER A 253 6.33 -14.18 -13.33
N ARG A 254 7.51 -14.70 -13.04
CA ARG A 254 8.29 -15.54 -13.97
C ARG A 254 8.82 -16.86 -13.43
N THR A 255 8.89 -17.10 -12.13
CA THR A 255 9.66 -18.23 -11.59
C THR A 255 8.94 -19.12 -10.60
N TYR A 256 7.86 -18.69 -9.98
CA TYR A 256 7.14 -19.53 -9.04
C TYR A 256 5.97 -20.23 -9.74
N LYS A 257 6.22 -21.37 -10.27
CA LYS A 257 5.18 -22.38 -10.51
C LYS A 257 5.04 -23.16 -9.20
N ALA A 258 4.24 -22.62 -8.29
CA ALA A 258 3.80 -23.31 -7.10
C ALA A 258 3.35 -24.72 -7.51
N GLY A 259 3.76 -25.74 -6.79
CA GLY A 259 3.50 -27.12 -7.12
C GLY A 259 4.51 -27.80 -8.03
N LYS A 260 5.41 -27.05 -8.69
CA LYS A 260 6.45 -27.65 -9.50
C LYS A 260 7.73 -27.93 -8.71
N ASN A 261 8.02 -27.07 -7.72
CA ASN A 261 9.20 -27.19 -6.85
C ASN A 261 8.90 -27.84 -5.50
N ASP A 262 7.68 -27.66 -4.97
CA ASP A 262 7.25 -28.18 -3.66
C ASP A 262 5.81 -28.74 -3.76
N PRO A 263 5.57 -29.85 -4.48
CA PRO A 263 4.21 -30.31 -4.75
C PRO A 263 3.43 -30.75 -3.50
N ILE A 264 4.11 -31.32 -2.51
CA ILE A 264 3.49 -31.84 -1.27
C ILE A 264 3.11 -30.63 -0.38
N GLU A 265 4.04 -29.71 -0.15
CA GLU A 265 3.81 -28.52 0.65
C GLU A 265 2.78 -27.58 0.01
N PHE A 266 2.78 -27.52 -1.32
CA PHE A 266 1.77 -26.74 -2.05
C PHE A 266 0.36 -27.34 -1.88
N ALA A 267 0.22 -28.66 -1.94
CA ALA A 267 -1.05 -29.32 -1.67
C ALA A 267 -1.56 -29.01 -0.26
N ALA A 268 -0.68 -29.13 0.75
CA ALA A 268 -1.02 -28.78 2.14
C ALA A 268 -1.44 -27.32 2.33
N VAL A 269 -0.80 -26.38 1.64
CA VAL A 269 -1.23 -24.97 1.62
C VAL A 269 -2.62 -24.82 0.99
N CYS A 270 -2.89 -25.49 -0.11
CA CYS A 270 -4.20 -25.47 -0.75
C CYS A 270 -5.29 -26.05 0.14
N ASP A 271 -5.01 -27.14 0.88
CA ASP A 271 -5.95 -27.73 1.83
C ASP A 271 -6.29 -26.76 2.98
N ILE A 272 -5.31 -26.05 3.54
CA ILE A 272 -5.54 -25.02 4.55
C ILE A 272 -6.40 -23.89 3.99
N ILE A 273 -6.11 -23.41 2.78
CA ILE A 273 -6.90 -22.37 2.12
C ILE A 273 -8.35 -22.84 1.89
N ALA A 274 -8.54 -24.08 1.46
CA ALA A 274 -9.87 -24.64 1.26
C ALA A 274 -10.67 -24.71 2.57
N GLN A 275 -10.02 -25.10 3.68
CA GLN A 275 -10.65 -25.12 5.00
C GLN A 275 -11.02 -23.73 5.52
N GLN A 276 -10.24 -22.70 5.19
CA GLN A 276 -10.50 -21.32 5.59
C GLN A 276 -11.65 -20.65 4.79
N ASN A 277 -11.96 -21.19 3.61
CA ASN A 277 -13.01 -20.65 2.73
C ASN A 277 -14.39 -21.35 2.91
N ASN A 278 -14.44 -22.42 3.70
CA ASN A 278 -15.68 -23.09 4.09
C ASN A 278 -16.21 -22.54 5.43
#